data_217bddc8072ddad4d0772b4752747cc1
#
_entry.id   217bddc8072ddad4d0772b4752747cc1
#
_cell.length_a   1.000
_cell.length_b   1.000
_cell.length_c   1.000
_cell.angle_alpha   90.00
_cell.angle_beta   90.00
_cell.angle_gamma   90.00
#
_symmetry.space_group_name_H-M   'P 1'
#
loop_
_entity.id
_entity.type
_entity.pdbx_description
1 polymer ?
#
loop_
_entity_poly.entity_id
_entity_poly.type
_entity_poly.pdbx_seq_one_letter_code
_entity_poly.pdbx_strand_id
1 'polypeptide(L)'
;MQRQMAVCCVVVSVFWLSAQVTSAQDRGQARSMVISKNGIVAAESPLAAQAGVRILESGGNAVDAAIATNAMMGVVEPMMNGIGGDLFAIVYDAKANKLYGLNASGWAPKSLTIEFLQKQGLREMPQAGINSVTVPGAVDGWHALAEKFGRKKLAEDLSAAIATARNGFPVPEMDAAYWAAKVDVLRSNEAAAKLYLPGDRAPKTGEIFKNEDLAVSLQQIAEHGRDAYYKGEIARKILATEKAHGGTMAEEDLSKFSAEWVEPISTTYRDWTVYELPPNGQGLAALEMLNILETTPLGQKGYEFGSAKALHLMIEAKKLAYADLKKYIGEPHGQKLPVEKLLSKEWAAARAKQIDEQHANCDVSGGEMAIGSDTTYLTVVDRDGNMVSLIQSNYDSFGSGIVAPGTGFVLHNRGGLFTLDAKSPNALAARKRPLHTIIPAFAQKGDSRVAFGIMGGWNQSQAHAQFMVDLADYKMNIQAAVEAPRFTKRTFAGCDVQMENRFSQKMRDELKAKGHQIESLGMYSSGVGGGQAVLRDFAAGVNYGASDPRKDGEAVAELPVP
;
A
#
# COMPACT_ATOMS: atom_id res chain seq x y z
N MET A 1 43.16 31.09 88.25
CA MET A 1 43.88 30.43 87.14
C MET A 1 42.96 29.45 86.49
N GLN A 2 42.22 29.88 85.47
CA GLN A 2 41.27 29.06 84.70
C GLN A 2 41.82 28.90 83.28
N ARG A 3 42.01 27.66 82.82
CA ARG A 3 42.36 27.33 81.46
C ARG A 3 41.05 27.06 80.67
N GLN A 4 40.79 27.89 79.70
CA GLN A 4 39.74 27.64 78.70
C GLN A 4 40.28 26.69 77.66
N MET A 5 39.58 25.54 77.47
CA MET A 5 39.74 24.61 76.34
C MET A 5 38.80 25.07 75.23
N ALA A 6 39.36 25.46 74.12
CA ALA A 6 38.59 25.67 72.87
C ALA A 6 38.35 24.34 72.18
N VAL A 7 37.10 24.01 72.00
CA VAL A 7 36.67 22.85 71.18
C VAL A 7 36.47 23.34 69.77
N CYS A 8 37.28 22.84 68.84
CA CYS A 8 37.13 23.04 67.38
C CYS A 8 36.13 22.00 66.80
N CYS A 9 34.93 22.47 66.50
CA CYS A 9 33.99 21.65 65.72
C CYS A 9 34.34 21.69 64.23
N VAL A 10 34.85 20.58 63.68
CA VAL A 10 35.01 20.37 62.23
C VAL A 10 33.67 19.87 61.66
N VAL A 11 32.99 20.75 60.93
CA VAL A 11 31.78 20.32 60.14
C VAL A 11 32.26 19.70 58.87
N VAL A 12 32.15 18.39 58.78
CA VAL A 12 32.36 17.64 57.53
C VAL A 12 31.06 17.69 56.69
N SER A 13 31.04 18.55 55.67
CA SER A 13 29.98 18.59 54.68
C SER A 13 30.13 17.43 53.71
N VAL A 14 29.32 16.40 53.90
CA VAL A 14 29.21 15.28 52.92
C VAL A 14 28.36 15.76 51.75
N PHE A 15 28.99 16.12 50.64
CA PHE A 15 28.31 16.30 49.36
C PHE A 15 27.84 14.95 48.84
N TRP A 16 26.55 14.68 48.94
CA TRP A 16 25.93 13.61 48.18
C TRP A 16 25.89 14.03 46.71
N LEU A 17 26.84 13.57 45.89
CA LEU A 17 26.64 13.52 44.45
C LEU A 17 25.55 12.48 44.17
N SER A 18 24.31 12.91 43.99
CA SER A 18 23.30 12.13 43.36
C SER A 18 23.75 11.93 41.89
N ALA A 19 24.39 10.79 41.60
CA ALA A 19 24.53 10.31 40.24
C ALA A 19 23.11 10.13 39.70
N GLN A 20 22.66 11.08 38.89
CA GLN A 20 21.49 10.84 38.06
C GLN A 20 21.86 9.70 37.14
N VAL A 21 21.40 8.51 37.49
CA VAL A 21 21.36 7.39 36.53
C VAL A 21 20.40 7.86 35.45
N THR A 22 20.94 8.35 34.34
CA THR A 22 20.14 8.52 33.13
C THR A 22 19.62 7.14 32.77
N SER A 23 18.36 6.85 33.13
CA SER A 23 17.70 5.64 32.67
C SER A 23 17.78 5.67 31.16
N ALA A 24 18.31 4.59 30.58
CA ALA A 24 18.24 4.39 29.14
C ALA A 24 16.75 4.53 28.73
N GLN A 25 16.49 5.35 27.70
CA GLN A 25 15.13 5.54 27.24
C GLN A 25 14.70 4.27 26.50
N ASP A 26 13.77 3.52 27.07
CA ASP A 26 13.18 2.37 26.42
C ASP A 26 12.32 2.82 25.24
N ARG A 27 12.49 2.14 24.09
CA ARG A 27 11.71 2.40 22.88
C ARG A 27 10.74 1.27 22.64
N GLY A 28 9.50 1.61 22.27
CA GLY A 28 8.49 0.66 21.81
C GLY A 28 8.65 0.24 20.33
N GLN A 29 9.69 0.75 19.64
CA GLN A 29 9.93 0.58 18.20
C GLN A 29 11.43 0.35 17.92
N ALA A 30 11.75 -0.44 16.87
CA ALA A 30 13.12 -0.72 16.48
C ALA A 30 13.76 0.44 15.71
N ARG A 31 13.02 1.06 14.77
CA ARG A 31 13.49 2.20 13.97
C ARG A 31 13.07 3.53 14.60
N SER A 32 13.89 4.56 14.45
CA SER A 32 13.48 5.94 14.77
C SER A 32 12.66 6.52 13.62
N MET A 33 11.71 7.41 13.94
CA MET A 33 11.15 8.29 12.91
C MET A 33 12.25 9.14 12.29
N VAL A 34 12.18 9.37 10.99
CA VAL A 34 12.94 10.42 10.31
C VAL A 34 12.24 11.75 10.57
N ILE A 35 12.96 12.77 11.00
CA ILE A 35 12.40 14.08 11.35
C ILE A 35 13.13 15.15 10.55
N SER A 36 12.40 16.02 9.86
CA SER A 36 12.96 17.06 9.00
C SER A 36 12.07 18.30 8.94
N LYS A 37 12.68 19.45 8.71
CA LYS A 37 11.96 20.67 8.27
C LYS A 37 11.72 20.70 6.77
N ASN A 38 12.51 19.91 6.03
CA ASN A 38 12.43 19.76 4.58
C ASN A 38 11.57 18.56 4.21
N GLY A 39 11.54 18.19 2.93
CA GLY A 39 10.77 17.05 2.46
C GLY A 39 11.23 15.71 3.04
N ILE A 40 10.35 14.73 2.98
CA ILE A 40 10.63 13.32 3.30
C ILE A 40 9.95 12.43 2.26
N VAL A 41 10.68 11.42 1.80
CA VAL A 41 10.17 10.33 0.96
C VAL A 41 10.29 9.03 1.75
N ALA A 42 9.18 8.30 1.90
CA ALA A 42 9.16 6.96 2.47
C ALA A 42 8.67 5.95 1.42
N ALA A 43 9.47 4.93 1.14
CA ALA A 43 9.20 3.92 0.11
C ALA A 43 9.71 2.54 0.51
N GLU A 44 9.25 1.48 -0.17
CA GLU A 44 9.65 0.09 0.13
C GLU A 44 11.08 -0.26 -0.32
N SER A 45 11.73 0.64 -1.09
CA SER A 45 13.13 0.51 -1.51
C SER A 45 13.92 1.78 -1.19
N PRO A 46 15.14 1.68 -0.59
CA PRO A 46 16.03 2.82 -0.36
C PRO A 46 16.42 3.55 -1.65
N LEU A 47 16.64 2.81 -2.76
CA LEU A 47 16.94 3.41 -4.05
C LEU A 47 15.78 4.26 -4.58
N ALA A 48 14.55 3.80 -4.36
CA ALA A 48 13.35 4.52 -4.75
C ALA A 48 13.14 5.78 -3.90
N ALA A 49 13.28 5.67 -2.58
CA ALA A 49 13.22 6.82 -1.67
C ALA A 49 14.27 7.88 -2.04
N GLN A 50 15.51 7.45 -2.33
CA GLN A 50 16.60 8.33 -2.74
C GLN A 50 16.33 9.01 -4.09
N ALA A 51 15.69 8.32 -5.06
CA ALA A 51 15.31 8.93 -6.33
C ALA A 51 14.32 10.08 -6.13
N GLY A 52 13.31 9.89 -5.28
CA GLY A 52 12.35 10.93 -4.91
C GLY A 52 13.00 12.12 -4.19
N VAL A 53 13.89 11.86 -3.23
CA VAL A 53 14.61 12.92 -2.51
C VAL A 53 15.43 13.78 -3.47
N ARG A 54 16.13 13.19 -4.45
CA ARG A 54 16.88 13.95 -5.47
C ARG A 54 16.00 14.89 -6.27
N ILE A 55 14.76 14.50 -6.55
CA ILE A 55 13.78 15.37 -7.21
C ILE A 55 13.41 16.54 -6.31
N LEU A 56 13.15 16.32 -5.01
CA LEU A 56 12.89 17.41 -4.06
C LEU A 56 14.09 18.37 -3.97
N GLU A 57 15.31 17.86 -3.83
CA GLU A 57 16.56 18.64 -3.78
C GLU A 57 16.80 19.45 -5.05
N SER A 58 16.34 18.98 -6.20
CA SER A 58 16.43 19.70 -7.49
C SER A 58 15.29 20.70 -7.72
N GLY A 59 14.42 20.94 -6.73
CA GLY A 59 13.33 21.91 -6.78
C GLY A 59 11.99 21.36 -7.31
N GLY A 60 11.86 20.03 -7.45
CA GLY A 60 10.57 19.37 -7.66
C GLY A 60 9.69 19.43 -6.40
N ASN A 61 8.43 19.09 -6.52
CA ASN A 61 7.49 19.01 -5.41
C ASN A 61 7.18 17.55 -5.02
N ALA A 62 6.25 17.36 -4.08
CA ALA A 62 5.85 16.03 -3.62
C ALA A 62 5.34 15.11 -4.75
N VAL A 63 4.70 15.68 -5.77
CA VAL A 63 4.16 14.90 -6.90
C VAL A 63 5.27 14.44 -7.85
N ASP A 64 6.19 15.33 -8.22
CA ASP A 64 7.37 14.98 -9.04
C ASP A 64 8.19 13.88 -8.33
N ALA A 65 8.43 14.06 -7.03
CA ALA A 65 9.16 13.08 -6.22
C ALA A 65 8.42 11.72 -6.13
N ALA A 66 7.08 11.73 -6.01
CA ALA A 66 6.30 10.51 -5.98
C ALA A 66 6.36 9.74 -7.31
N ILE A 67 6.33 10.45 -8.46
CA ILE A 67 6.49 9.83 -9.79
C ILE A 67 7.88 9.21 -9.91
N ALA A 68 8.95 9.93 -9.54
CA ALA A 68 10.32 9.43 -9.61
C ALA A 68 10.54 8.21 -8.71
N THR A 69 10.01 8.25 -7.48
CA THR A 69 10.03 7.13 -6.54
C THR A 69 9.31 5.92 -7.12
N ASN A 70 8.10 6.13 -7.65
CA ASN A 70 7.27 5.05 -8.20
C ASN A 70 7.89 4.43 -9.45
N ALA A 71 8.46 5.24 -10.34
CA ALA A 71 9.18 4.73 -11.52
C ALA A 71 10.41 3.90 -11.12
N MET A 72 11.18 4.35 -10.11
CA MET A 72 12.30 3.59 -9.58
C MET A 72 11.85 2.27 -8.95
N MET A 73 10.73 2.26 -8.19
CA MET A 73 10.14 1.03 -7.65
C MET A 73 9.84 0.01 -8.76
N GLY A 74 9.32 0.47 -9.91
CA GLY A 74 9.05 -0.39 -11.07
C GLY A 74 10.32 -1.01 -11.69
N VAL A 75 11.49 -0.44 -11.45
CA VAL A 75 12.79 -0.99 -11.85
C VAL A 75 13.32 -1.98 -10.82
N VAL A 76 13.29 -1.61 -9.53
CA VAL A 76 13.98 -2.36 -8.47
C VAL A 76 13.10 -3.44 -7.84
N GLU A 77 11.79 -3.35 -7.94
CA GLU A 77 10.80 -4.34 -7.46
C GLU A 77 9.85 -4.81 -8.58
N PRO A 78 10.38 -5.37 -9.70
CA PRO A 78 9.57 -5.68 -10.88
C PRO A 78 8.50 -6.75 -10.66
N MET A 79 8.61 -7.55 -9.58
CA MET A 79 7.61 -8.52 -9.19
C MET A 79 6.33 -7.85 -8.68
N MET A 80 6.43 -6.70 -8.03
CA MET A 80 5.30 -6.06 -7.35
C MET A 80 4.74 -4.86 -8.10
N ASN A 81 5.59 -4.16 -8.84
CA ASN A 81 5.36 -2.86 -9.44
C ASN A 81 5.81 -2.83 -10.90
N GLY A 82 5.39 -1.85 -11.66
CA GLY A 82 5.86 -1.60 -13.02
C GLY A 82 4.82 -0.89 -13.90
N ILE A 83 5.26 -0.41 -15.04
CA ILE A 83 4.39 0.32 -16.00
C ILE A 83 3.31 -0.55 -16.66
N GLY A 84 3.34 -1.86 -16.42
CA GLY A 84 2.26 -2.78 -16.81
C GLY A 84 1.17 -2.95 -15.73
N GLY A 85 1.22 -2.17 -14.65
CA GLY A 85 0.31 -2.22 -13.50
C GLY A 85 -0.68 -1.06 -13.40
N ASP A 86 -1.37 -1.00 -12.26
CA ASP A 86 -2.35 0.01 -11.88
C ASP A 86 -1.85 0.92 -10.77
N LEU A 87 -2.34 2.16 -10.73
CA LEU A 87 -1.94 3.17 -9.76
C LEU A 87 -3.16 3.87 -9.15
N PHE A 88 -3.13 4.08 -7.82
CA PHE A 88 -4.02 5.01 -7.11
C PHE A 88 -3.19 6.04 -6.33
N ALA A 89 -3.70 7.27 -6.21
CA ALA A 89 -3.05 8.29 -5.41
C ALA A 89 -4.06 9.20 -4.70
N ILE A 90 -3.66 9.70 -3.51
CA ILE A 90 -4.26 10.84 -2.86
C ILE A 90 -3.19 11.94 -2.79
N VAL A 91 -3.52 13.12 -3.31
CA VAL A 91 -2.66 14.31 -3.26
C VAL A 91 -3.30 15.33 -2.33
N TYR A 92 -2.54 15.80 -1.34
CA TYR A 92 -2.88 16.94 -0.52
C TYR A 92 -2.14 18.18 -1.02
N ASP A 93 -2.89 19.17 -1.50
CA ASP A 93 -2.39 20.50 -1.84
C ASP A 93 -2.45 21.38 -0.59
N ALA A 94 -1.30 21.67 -0.01
CA ALA A 94 -1.18 22.44 1.23
C ALA A 94 -1.68 23.87 1.05
N LYS A 95 -1.45 24.49 -0.12
CA LYS A 95 -1.87 25.86 -0.41
C LYS A 95 -3.40 25.96 -0.53
N ALA A 96 -4.02 24.99 -1.18
CA ALA A 96 -5.48 24.95 -1.32
C ALA A 96 -6.16 24.33 -0.10
N ASN A 97 -5.41 23.69 0.81
CA ASN A 97 -5.90 22.85 1.92
C ASN A 97 -6.94 21.85 1.42
N LYS A 98 -6.62 21.14 0.33
CA LYS A 98 -7.56 20.25 -0.35
C LYS A 98 -6.92 18.93 -0.74
N LEU A 99 -7.70 17.84 -0.61
CA LEU A 99 -7.37 16.51 -1.11
C LEU A 99 -7.92 16.30 -2.51
N TYR A 100 -7.16 15.56 -3.31
CA TYR A 100 -7.53 15.10 -4.64
C TYR A 100 -7.22 13.61 -4.73
N GLY A 101 -8.17 12.81 -5.17
CA GLY A 101 -7.99 11.38 -5.43
C GLY A 101 -7.76 11.12 -6.91
N LEU A 102 -6.85 10.20 -7.24
CA LEU A 102 -6.62 9.72 -8.60
C LEU A 102 -6.83 8.21 -8.66
N ASN A 103 -7.72 7.79 -9.55
CA ASN A 103 -7.95 6.40 -9.90
C ASN A 103 -7.39 6.13 -11.30
N ALA A 104 -6.24 5.49 -11.36
CA ALA A 104 -5.62 5.00 -12.58
C ALA A 104 -5.61 3.46 -12.61
N SER A 105 -6.72 2.83 -12.19
CA SER A 105 -6.94 1.40 -12.43
C SER A 105 -7.48 1.15 -13.84
N GLY A 106 -6.98 0.11 -14.47
CA GLY A 106 -7.35 -0.23 -15.83
C GLY A 106 -8.71 -0.91 -15.94
N TRP A 107 -9.38 -0.67 -17.04
CA TRP A 107 -10.63 -1.36 -17.38
C TRP A 107 -10.40 -2.65 -18.16
N ALA A 108 -11.36 -3.55 -18.11
CA ALA A 108 -11.39 -4.75 -18.96
C ALA A 108 -11.44 -4.36 -20.44
N PRO A 109 -10.74 -5.07 -21.34
CA PRO A 109 -10.91 -4.93 -22.77
C PRO A 109 -12.39 -5.03 -23.17
N LYS A 110 -12.83 -4.24 -24.16
CA LYS A 110 -14.22 -4.20 -24.59
C LYS A 110 -14.76 -5.57 -25.02
N SER A 111 -13.91 -6.39 -25.61
CA SER A 111 -14.27 -7.71 -26.11
C SER A 111 -14.08 -8.85 -25.10
N LEU A 112 -13.55 -8.57 -23.90
CA LEU A 112 -13.45 -9.53 -22.81
C LEU A 112 -14.80 -9.59 -22.09
N THR A 113 -15.58 -10.63 -22.38
CA THR A 113 -16.93 -10.81 -21.82
C THR A 113 -17.05 -12.13 -21.09
N ILE A 114 -18.09 -12.25 -20.25
CA ILE A 114 -18.42 -13.51 -19.57
C ILE A 114 -18.62 -14.63 -20.59
N GLU A 115 -19.35 -14.36 -21.68
CA GLU A 115 -19.63 -15.34 -22.73
C GLU A 115 -18.37 -15.78 -23.49
N PHE A 116 -17.40 -14.84 -23.68
CA PHE A 116 -16.11 -15.17 -24.29
C PHE A 116 -15.35 -16.19 -23.45
N LEU A 117 -15.24 -15.95 -22.14
CA LEU A 117 -14.54 -16.84 -21.22
C LEU A 117 -15.27 -18.19 -21.04
N GLN A 118 -16.60 -18.17 -20.96
CA GLN A 118 -17.41 -19.40 -20.87
C GLN A 118 -17.26 -20.27 -22.11
N LYS A 119 -17.15 -19.70 -23.32
CA LYS A 119 -16.87 -20.45 -24.56
C LYS A 119 -15.50 -21.13 -24.54
N GLN A 120 -14.54 -20.60 -23.75
CA GLN A 120 -13.26 -21.25 -23.51
C GLN A 120 -13.30 -22.30 -22.38
N GLY A 121 -14.49 -22.57 -21.81
CA GLY A 121 -14.68 -23.53 -20.73
C GLY A 121 -14.38 -23.00 -19.34
N LEU A 122 -14.12 -21.70 -19.19
CA LEU A 122 -13.83 -21.09 -17.91
C LEU A 122 -15.13 -20.83 -17.12
N ARG A 123 -15.11 -21.16 -15.83
CA ARG A 123 -16.21 -20.90 -14.88
C ARG A 123 -15.89 -19.79 -13.90
N GLU A 124 -14.63 -19.38 -13.81
CA GLU A 124 -14.08 -18.34 -12.97
C GLU A 124 -13.08 -17.51 -13.76
N MET A 125 -12.74 -16.34 -13.27
CA MET A 125 -11.69 -15.51 -13.87
C MET A 125 -10.33 -16.18 -13.73
N PRO A 126 -9.53 -16.25 -14.81
CA PRO A 126 -8.17 -16.76 -14.71
C PRO A 126 -7.31 -15.83 -13.85
N GLN A 127 -6.46 -16.41 -13.00
CA GLN A 127 -5.56 -15.67 -12.12
C GLN A 127 -4.20 -15.38 -12.77
N ALA A 128 -3.93 -15.93 -13.94
CA ALA A 128 -2.71 -15.72 -14.74
C ALA A 128 -3.03 -15.77 -16.23
N GLY A 129 -2.06 -15.41 -17.06
CA GLY A 129 -2.22 -15.41 -18.51
C GLY A 129 -2.98 -14.20 -19.04
N ILE A 130 -3.15 -14.15 -20.36
CA ILE A 130 -3.59 -12.92 -21.06
C ILE A 130 -5.01 -12.48 -20.70
N ASN A 131 -5.93 -13.40 -20.43
CA ASN A 131 -7.31 -13.10 -20.08
C ASN A 131 -7.49 -12.56 -18.65
N SER A 132 -6.41 -12.49 -17.85
CA SER A 132 -6.39 -11.79 -16.56
C SER A 132 -5.91 -10.35 -16.67
N VAL A 133 -5.46 -9.91 -17.84
CA VAL A 133 -4.92 -8.56 -18.07
C VAL A 133 -6.06 -7.57 -18.30
N THR A 134 -6.02 -6.45 -17.59
CA THR A 134 -6.79 -5.25 -17.94
C THR A 134 -5.84 -4.19 -18.52
N VAL A 135 -6.36 -3.07 -19.03
CA VAL A 135 -5.51 -2.01 -19.57
C VAL A 135 -4.60 -1.48 -18.46
N PRO A 136 -3.27 -1.47 -18.61
CA PRO A 136 -2.40 -0.93 -17.59
C PRO A 136 -2.59 0.57 -17.40
N GLY A 137 -2.79 1.04 -16.16
CA GLY A 137 -3.15 2.43 -15.89
C GLY A 137 -2.03 3.31 -15.35
N ALA A 138 -0.92 2.73 -14.89
CA ALA A 138 0.12 3.44 -14.15
C ALA A 138 0.72 4.65 -14.90
N VAL A 139 1.02 4.51 -16.19
CA VAL A 139 1.63 5.59 -17.00
C VAL A 139 0.66 6.76 -17.20
N ASP A 140 -0.62 6.48 -17.39
CA ASP A 140 -1.64 7.54 -17.46
C ASP A 140 -1.82 8.24 -16.12
N GLY A 141 -1.69 7.49 -15.02
CA GLY A 141 -1.65 8.04 -13.67
C GLY A 141 -0.49 9.01 -13.46
N TRP A 142 0.72 8.66 -13.90
CA TRP A 142 1.87 9.58 -13.86
C TRP A 142 1.62 10.86 -14.68
N HIS A 143 1.08 10.68 -15.89
CA HIS A 143 0.75 11.82 -16.75
C HIS A 143 -0.27 12.76 -16.09
N ALA A 144 -1.37 12.22 -15.55
CA ALA A 144 -2.40 13.01 -14.87
C ALA A 144 -1.87 13.75 -13.64
N LEU A 145 -0.99 13.10 -12.85
CA LEU A 145 -0.33 13.70 -11.69
C LEU A 145 0.60 14.84 -12.11
N ALA A 146 1.49 14.60 -13.10
CA ALA A 146 2.44 15.59 -13.60
C ALA A 146 1.75 16.78 -14.24
N GLU A 147 0.70 16.55 -15.06
CA GLU A 147 -0.05 17.63 -15.73
C GLU A 147 -0.73 18.57 -14.73
N LYS A 148 -1.30 18.02 -13.65
CA LYS A 148 -2.08 18.82 -12.70
C LYS A 148 -1.24 19.50 -11.62
N PHE A 149 -0.19 18.83 -11.14
CA PHE A 149 0.56 19.28 -9.96
C PHE A 149 2.08 19.34 -10.17
N GLY A 150 2.62 18.72 -11.21
CA GLY A 150 4.06 18.64 -11.44
C GLY A 150 4.72 20.00 -11.64
N ARG A 151 5.93 20.15 -11.13
CA ARG A 151 6.83 21.29 -11.36
C ARG A 151 7.96 20.93 -12.32
N LYS A 152 8.27 19.63 -12.43
CA LYS A 152 9.31 19.07 -13.29
C LYS A 152 8.70 18.49 -14.56
N LYS A 153 9.56 18.26 -15.54
CA LYS A 153 9.19 17.47 -16.71
C LYS A 153 9.27 15.99 -16.37
N LEU A 154 8.36 15.18 -16.89
CA LEU A 154 8.36 13.73 -16.70
C LEU A 154 9.73 13.09 -17.04
N ALA A 155 10.47 13.65 -18.00
CA ALA A 155 11.83 13.21 -18.36
C ALA A 155 12.84 13.39 -17.20
N GLU A 156 12.67 14.42 -16.38
CA GLU A 156 13.51 14.62 -15.20
C GLU A 156 13.15 13.60 -14.12
N ASP A 157 11.86 13.39 -13.88
CA ASP A 157 11.37 12.44 -12.88
C ASP A 157 11.77 11.00 -13.20
N LEU A 158 11.77 10.61 -14.47
CA LEU A 158 12.11 9.26 -14.89
C LEU A 158 13.62 9.00 -15.03
N SER A 159 14.46 10.04 -14.99
CA SER A 159 15.89 9.95 -15.33
C SER A 159 16.66 8.94 -14.48
N ALA A 160 16.43 8.92 -13.17
CA ALA A 160 17.09 7.99 -12.26
C ALA A 160 16.67 6.53 -12.50
N ALA A 161 15.38 6.29 -12.76
CA ALA A 161 14.85 4.98 -13.07
C ALA A 161 15.42 4.43 -14.40
N ILE A 162 15.47 5.27 -15.44
CA ILE A 162 16.08 4.93 -16.74
C ILE A 162 17.55 4.53 -16.56
N ALA A 163 18.32 5.35 -15.83
CA ALA A 163 19.74 5.08 -15.59
C ALA A 163 19.94 3.78 -14.78
N THR A 164 19.10 3.52 -13.76
CA THR A 164 19.18 2.31 -12.95
C THR A 164 18.80 1.06 -13.73
N ALA A 165 17.75 1.12 -14.55
CA ALA A 165 17.36 0.01 -15.42
C ALA A 165 18.49 -0.37 -16.41
N ARG A 166 19.16 0.63 -16.99
CA ARG A 166 20.27 0.46 -17.94
C ARG A 166 21.56 -0.04 -17.30
N ASN A 167 21.95 0.58 -16.18
CA ASN A 167 23.24 0.27 -15.54
C ASN A 167 23.15 -0.94 -14.60
N GLY A 168 21.95 -1.24 -14.10
CA GLY A 168 21.68 -2.32 -13.16
C GLY A 168 21.74 -1.86 -11.71
N PHE A 169 21.18 -2.71 -10.85
CA PHE A 169 21.14 -2.53 -9.40
C PHE A 169 21.38 -3.87 -8.70
N PRO A 170 21.93 -3.87 -7.47
CA PRO A 170 22.02 -5.08 -6.66
C PRO A 170 20.63 -5.46 -6.14
N VAL A 171 20.20 -6.70 -6.35
CA VAL A 171 18.89 -7.19 -5.91
C VAL A 171 18.83 -7.25 -4.38
N PRO A 172 17.80 -6.62 -3.73
CA PRO A 172 17.63 -6.64 -2.28
C PRO A 172 17.25 -8.03 -1.74
N GLU A 173 17.29 -8.18 -0.41
CA GLU A 173 17.09 -9.47 0.24
C GLU A 173 15.65 -9.98 0.08
N MET A 174 14.67 -9.15 0.40
CA MET A 174 13.26 -9.53 0.31
C MET A 174 12.84 -9.75 -1.14
N ASP A 175 13.31 -8.91 -2.06
CA ASP A 175 13.02 -9.03 -3.49
C ASP A 175 13.57 -10.32 -4.09
N ALA A 176 14.78 -10.74 -3.72
CA ALA A 176 15.35 -12.00 -4.15
C ALA A 176 14.47 -13.20 -3.72
N ALA A 177 13.92 -13.16 -2.51
CA ALA A 177 13.02 -14.20 -1.99
C ALA A 177 11.68 -14.24 -2.74
N TYR A 178 11.06 -13.07 -2.97
CA TYR A 178 9.82 -12.97 -3.77
C TYR A 178 10.02 -13.44 -5.22
N TRP A 179 11.12 -13.04 -5.82
CA TRP A 179 11.47 -13.46 -7.18
C TRP A 179 11.63 -14.97 -7.30
N ALA A 180 12.38 -15.57 -6.35
CA ALA A 180 12.58 -17.01 -6.31
C ALA A 180 11.27 -17.81 -6.15
N ALA A 181 10.30 -17.25 -5.42
CA ALA A 181 8.99 -17.87 -5.23
C ALA A 181 8.13 -17.92 -6.50
N LYS A 182 8.49 -17.18 -7.56
CA LYS A 182 7.68 -17.02 -8.79
C LYS A 182 8.38 -17.52 -10.07
N VAL A 183 9.45 -18.30 -9.94
CA VAL A 183 10.19 -18.85 -11.09
C VAL A 183 9.28 -19.62 -12.06
N ASP A 184 8.34 -20.41 -11.55
CA ASP A 184 7.44 -21.19 -12.39
C ASP A 184 6.44 -20.32 -13.17
N VAL A 185 5.97 -19.23 -12.57
CA VAL A 185 5.13 -18.22 -13.25
C VAL A 185 5.91 -17.59 -14.41
N LEU A 186 7.16 -17.20 -14.18
CA LEU A 186 8.01 -16.60 -15.21
C LEU A 186 8.36 -17.59 -16.34
N ARG A 187 8.57 -18.87 -16.03
CA ARG A 187 8.82 -19.92 -17.04
C ARG A 187 7.62 -20.20 -17.95
N SER A 188 6.43 -19.83 -17.54
CA SER A 188 5.23 -20.03 -18.37
C SER A 188 5.19 -19.14 -19.62
N ASN A 189 6.02 -18.10 -19.68
CA ASN A 189 6.13 -17.21 -20.83
C ASN A 189 7.62 -17.01 -21.21
N GLU A 190 7.97 -17.32 -22.47
CA GLU A 190 9.35 -17.28 -22.94
C GLU A 190 10.00 -15.89 -22.77
N ALA A 191 9.28 -14.81 -23.08
CA ALA A 191 9.79 -13.45 -22.92
C ALA A 191 10.00 -13.07 -21.45
N ALA A 192 9.13 -13.50 -20.55
CA ALA A 192 9.28 -13.30 -19.12
C ALA A 192 10.47 -14.11 -18.57
N ALA A 193 10.62 -15.36 -18.95
CA ALA A 193 11.76 -16.19 -18.56
C ALA A 193 13.08 -15.59 -19.04
N LYS A 194 13.16 -15.19 -20.31
CA LYS A 194 14.36 -14.56 -20.89
C LYS A 194 14.75 -13.27 -20.16
N LEU A 195 13.77 -12.46 -19.76
CA LEU A 195 14.00 -11.18 -19.09
C LEU A 195 14.37 -11.36 -17.62
N TYR A 196 13.57 -12.11 -16.89
CA TYR A 196 13.61 -12.13 -15.43
C TYR A 196 14.32 -13.35 -14.81
N LEU A 197 14.73 -14.32 -15.62
CA LEU A 197 15.47 -15.51 -15.17
C LEU A 197 16.84 -15.62 -15.86
N PRO A 198 17.77 -14.68 -15.60
CA PRO A 198 19.11 -14.76 -16.18
C PRO A 198 19.81 -16.07 -15.74
N GLY A 199 20.23 -16.88 -16.72
CA GLY A 199 20.78 -18.21 -16.45
C GLY A 199 19.75 -19.22 -15.92
N ASP A 200 18.46 -19.06 -16.34
CA ASP A 200 17.31 -19.93 -16.01
C ASP A 200 16.99 -20.01 -14.50
N ARG A 201 17.31 -18.96 -13.74
CA ARG A 201 16.98 -18.85 -12.30
C ARG A 201 16.68 -17.42 -11.87
N ALA A 202 16.05 -17.26 -10.72
CA ALA A 202 15.92 -15.96 -10.08
C ALA A 202 17.31 -15.40 -9.67
N PRO A 203 17.52 -14.07 -9.76
CA PRO A 203 18.70 -13.40 -9.21
C PRO A 203 18.78 -13.62 -7.70
N LYS A 204 20.00 -13.73 -7.16
CA LYS A 204 20.25 -13.79 -5.72
C LYS A 204 20.45 -12.41 -5.14
N THR A 205 20.31 -12.29 -3.82
CA THR A 205 20.65 -11.07 -3.08
C THR A 205 22.04 -10.58 -3.45
N GLY A 206 22.16 -9.29 -3.80
CA GLY A 206 23.40 -8.63 -4.21
C GLY A 206 23.82 -8.87 -5.67
N GLU A 207 23.19 -9.76 -6.42
CA GLU A 207 23.44 -9.90 -7.85
C GLU A 207 22.94 -8.67 -8.62
N ILE A 208 23.71 -8.24 -9.62
CA ILE A 208 23.34 -7.09 -10.45
C ILE A 208 22.32 -7.51 -11.50
N PHE A 209 21.12 -6.96 -11.41
CA PHE A 209 20.08 -7.13 -12.43
C PHE A 209 20.00 -5.88 -13.31
N LYS A 210 19.88 -6.05 -14.62
CA LYS A 210 19.72 -5.02 -15.64
C LYS A 210 18.50 -5.28 -16.49
N ASN A 211 17.86 -4.19 -16.94
CA ASN A 211 16.67 -4.28 -17.79
C ASN A 211 16.70 -3.18 -18.85
N GLU A 212 17.47 -3.41 -19.92
CA GLU A 212 17.62 -2.44 -21.01
C GLU A 212 16.29 -2.19 -21.74
N ASP A 213 15.45 -3.22 -21.92
CA ASP A 213 14.13 -3.06 -22.55
C ASP A 213 13.23 -2.10 -21.76
N LEU A 214 13.28 -2.17 -20.42
CA LEU A 214 12.55 -1.24 -19.56
C LEU A 214 13.15 0.18 -19.64
N ALA A 215 14.49 0.30 -19.69
CA ALA A 215 15.13 1.58 -19.85
C ALA A 215 14.70 2.27 -21.16
N VAL A 216 14.60 1.51 -22.26
CA VAL A 216 14.10 2.00 -23.56
C VAL A 216 12.63 2.42 -23.46
N SER A 217 11.78 1.61 -22.83
CA SER A 217 10.36 1.93 -22.65
C SER A 217 10.15 3.21 -21.81
N LEU A 218 10.88 3.34 -20.69
CA LEU A 218 10.84 4.55 -19.85
C LEU A 218 11.40 5.78 -20.60
N GLN A 219 12.43 5.61 -21.43
CA GLN A 219 12.98 6.69 -22.26
C GLN A 219 11.94 7.20 -23.27
N GLN A 220 11.22 6.30 -23.95
CA GLN A 220 10.13 6.67 -24.86
C GLN A 220 9.01 7.44 -24.16
N ILE A 221 8.65 7.01 -22.93
CA ILE A 221 7.66 7.72 -22.11
C ILE A 221 8.18 9.10 -21.69
N ALA A 222 9.45 9.20 -21.32
CA ALA A 222 10.10 10.47 -20.96
C ALA A 222 10.10 11.48 -22.11
N GLU A 223 10.32 11.03 -23.35
CA GLU A 223 10.42 11.86 -24.55
C GLU A 223 9.07 12.21 -25.18
N HIS A 224 8.12 11.27 -25.15
CA HIS A 224 6.86 11.39 -25.89
C HIS A 224 5.62 11.32 -25.01
N GLY A 225 5.80 11.23 -23.69
CA GLY A 225 4.71 11.21 -22.71
C GLY A 225 3.80 9.99 -22.85
N ARG A 226 2.55 10.17 -22.43
CA ARG A 226 1.48 9.17 -22.41
C ARG A 226 1.30 8.43 -23.73
N ASP A 227 1.37 9.15 -24.84
CA ASP A 227 1.08 8.58 -26.16
C ASP A 227 2.12 7.55 -26.63
N ALA A 228 3.37 7.61 -26.12
CA ALA A 228 4.35 6.56 -26.35
C ALA A 228 3.87 5.18 -25.84
N TYR A 229 3.17 5.18 -24.71
CA TYR A 229 2.64 3.97 -24.08
C TYR A 229 1.34 3.49 -24.72
N TYR A 230 0.34 4.37 -24.87
CA TYR A 230 -1.03 3.99 -25.24
C TYR A 230 -1.33 4.01 -26.74
N LYS A 231 -0.46 4.61 -27.55
CA LYS A 231 -0.63 4.73 -29.02
C LYS A 231 0.64 4.43 -29.80
N GLY A 232 1.81 4.41 -29.13
CA GLY A 232 3.12 4.25 -29.74
C GLY A 232 3.58 2.80 -29.91
N GLU A 233 4.90 2.62 -29.89
CA GLU A 233 5.54 1.31 -30.07
C GLU A 233 5.20 0.34 -28.92
N ILE A 234 5.10 0.85 -27.68
CA ILE A 234 4.76 0.02 -26.51
C ILE A 234 3.37 -0.57 -26.70
N ALA A 235 2.37 0.24 -27.09
CA ALA A 235 1.02 -0.25 -27.40
C ALA A 235 1.03 -1.33 -28.47
N ARG A 236 1.77 -1.14 -29.56
CA ARG A 236 1.87 -2.14 -30.65
C ARG A 236 2.41 -3.48 -30.15
N LYS A 237 3.44 -3.46 -29.29
CA LYS A 237 4.02 -4.67 -28.70
C LYS A 237 3.04 -5.38 -27.77
N ILE A 238 2.31 -4.63 -26.93
CA ILE A 238 1.25 -5.18 -26.06
C ILE A 238 0.17 -5.85 -26.92
N LEU A 239 -0.36 -5.16 -27.92
CA LEU A 239 -1.42 -5.69 -28.81
C LEU A 239 -0.97 -6.90 -29.63
N ALA A 240 0.29 -6.94 -30.07
CA ALA A 240 0.86 -8.11 -30.74
C ALA A 240 0.91 -9.32 -29.78
N THR A 241 1.27 -9.10 -28.53
CA THR A 241 1.30 -10.12 -27.47
C THR A 241 -0.11 -10.59 -27.12
N GLU A 242 -1.06 -9.67 -26.95
CA GLU A 242 -2.49 -9.98 -26.77
C GLU A 242 -2.99 -10.93 -27.86
N LYS A 243 -2.74 -10.58 -29.11
CA LYS A 243 -3.14 -11.41 -30.27
C LYS A 243 -2.45 -12.77 -30.27
N ALA A 244 -1.15 -12.83 -29.97
CA ALA A 244 -0.40 -14.08 -29.97
C ALA A 244 -0.86 -15.06 -28.89
N HIS A 245 -1.37 -14.56 -27.77
CA HIS A 245 -1.88 -15.36 -26.64
C HIS A 245 -3.41 -15.52 -26.64
N GLY A 246 -4.11 -15.09 -27.70
CA GLY A 246 -5.57 -15.20 -27.79
C GLY A 246 -6.34 -14.24 -26.88
N GLY A 247 -5.70 -13.13 -26.50
CA GLY A 247 -6.31 -12.05 -25.72
C GLY A 247 -7.27 -11.21 -26.57
N THR A 248 -7.97 -10.30 -25.91
CA THR A 248 -9.07 -9.53 -26.51
C THR A 248 -8.85 -8.02 -26.56
N MET A 249 -7.74 -7.53 -26.01
CA MET A 249 -7.42 -6.09 -25.99
C MET A 249 -7.17 -5.57 -27.40
N ALA A 250 -7.80 -4.44 -27.71
CA ALA A 250 -7.71 -3.76 -28.99
C ALA A 250 -7.08 -2.37 -28.83
N GLU A 251 -6.64 -1.78 -29.92
CA GLU A 251 -6.06 -0.42 -29.95
C GLU A 251 -6.98 0.62 -29.27
N GLU A 252 -8.29 0.48 -29.46
CA GLU A 252 -9.29 1.36 -28.87
C GLU A 252 -9.32 1.28 -27.32
N ASP A 253 -9.02 0.11 -26.75
CA ASP A 253 -9.00 -0.08 -25.30
C ASP A 253 -7.83 0.65 -24.64
N LEU A 254 -6.66 0.64 -25.30
CA LEU A 254 -5.47 1.38 -24.86
C LEU A 254 -5.61 2.88 -25.14
N SER A 255 -5.89 3.27 -26.38
CA SER A 255 -5.84 4.67 -26.80
C SER A 255 -6.89 5.55 -26.13
N LYS A 256 -8.04 4.99 -25.77
CA LYS A 256 -9.14 5.70 -25.06
C LYS A 256 -9.08 5.61 -23.54
N PHE A 257 -8.15 4.83 -23.00
CA PHE A 257 -8.00 4.76 -21.55
C PHE A 257 -7.64 6.13 -20.97
N SER A 258 -8.19 6.44 -19.82
CA SER A 258 -7.86 7.65 -19.05
C SER A 258 -8.06 7.38 -17.56
N ALA A 259 -7.10 7.82 -16.76
CA ALA A 259 -7.24 7.91 -15.32
C ALA A 259 -8.31 8.94 -14.92
N GLU A 260 -8.92 8.76 -13.78
CA GLU A 260 -10.03 9.59 -13.31
C GLU A 260 -9.68 10.29 -12.00
N TRP A 261 -9.89 11.61 -11.96
CA TRP A 261 -9.87 12.35 -10.71
C TRP A 261 -11.18 12.12 -9.97
N VAL A 262 -11.07 11.69 -8.70
CA VAL A 262 -12.20 11.36 -7.83
C VAL A 262 -12.09 12.13 -6.52
N GLU A 263 -13.23 12.42 -5.88
CA GLU A 263 -13.23 12.99 -4.53
C GLU A 263 -13.05 11.84 -3.52
N PRO A 264 -12.06 11.92 -2.60
CA PRO A 264 -11.89 10.94 -1.55
C PRO A 264 -13.14 10.86 -0.65
N ILE A 265 -13.50 9.63 -0.27
CA ILE A 265 -14.52 9.37 0.76
C ILE A 265 -13.87 9.40 2.14
N SER A 266 -14.65 9.70 3.18
CA SER A 266 -14.10 9.83 4.53
C SER A 266 -15.04 9.38 5.63
N THR A 267 -14.46 9.15 6.80
CA THR A 267 -15.18 9.04 8.07
C THR A 267 -14.39 9.69 9.20
N THR A 268 -15.09 10.02 10.28
CA THR A 268 -14.42 10.38 11.55
C THR A 268 -14.14 9.12 12.36
N TYR A 269 -12.96 9.05 12.97
CA TYR A 269 -12.61 8.04 13.95
C TYR A 269 -11.90 8.69 15.14
N ARG A 270 -12.53 8.69 16.31
CA ARG A 270 -12.12 9.50 17.46
C ARG A 270 -12.01 10.97 17.04
N ASP A 271 -10.83 11.55 17.16
CA ASP A 271 -10.52 12.94 16.79
C ASP A 271 -9.82 13.08 15.43
N TRP A 272 -9.79 12.02 14.63
CA TRP A 272 -9.24 11.98 13.27
C TRP A 272 -10.35 11.95 12.21
N THR A 273 -10.13 12.63 11.09
CA THR A 273 -10.86 12.36 9.84
C THR A 273 -9.98 11.52 8.94
N VAL A 274 -10.44 10.35 8.54
CA VAL A 274 -9.70 9.39 7.72
C VAL A 274 -10.31 9.34 6.32
N TYR A 275 -9.46 9.37 5.31
CA TYR A 275 -9.83 9.42 3.89
C TYR A 275 -9.28 8.23 3.14
N GLU A 276 -10.09 7.70 2.23
CA GLU A 276 -9.76 6.64 1.28
C GLU A 276 -10.33 7.03 -0.09
N LEU A 277 -9.91 6.32 -1.16
CA LEU A 277 -10.57 6.51 -2.45
C LEU A 277 -11.94 5.79 -2.49
N PRO A 278 -12.90 6.35 -3.27
CA PRO A 278 -14.18 5.69 -3.47
C PRO A 278 -14.02 4.36 -4.24
N PRO A 279 -15.07 3.52 -4.30
CA PRO A 279 -15.08 2.35 -5.19
C PRO A 279 -14.70 2.73 -6.64
N ASN A 280 -13.97 1.88 -7.32
CA ASN A 280 -13.80 0.41 -7.21
C ASN A 280 -12.74 -0.09 -6.18
N GLY A 281 -12.11 0.76 -5.40
CA GLY A 281 -11.15 0.34 -4.36
C GLY A 281 -11.82 -0.23 -3.10
N GLN A 282 -11.07 -0.99 -2.30
CA GLN A 282 -11.53 -1.55 -1.03
C GLN A 282 -11.43 -0.56 0.17
N GLY A 283 -11.07 0.70 -0.04
CA GLY A 283 -10.88 1.69 1.03
C GLY A 283 -12.12 1.89 1.90
N LEU A 284 -13.31 1.77 1.30
CA LEU A 284 -14.56 1.81 2.04
C LEU A 284 -14.60 0.81 3.22
N ALA A 285 -14.02 -0.39 3.06
CA ALA A 285 -14.01 -1.38 4.14
C ALA A 285 -13.13 -0.93 5.33
N ALA A 286 -12.04 -0.20 5.09
CA ALA A 286 -11.23 0.38 6.17
C ALA A 286 -12.04 1.42 6.97
N LEU A 287 -12.74 2.31 6.26
CA LEU A 287 -13.59 3.33 6.90
C LEU A 287 -14.78 2.72 7.65
N GLU A 288 -15.41 1.67 7.10
CA GLU A 288 -16.49 0.93 7.77
C GLU A 288 -15.99 0.22 9.02
N MET A 289 -14.83 -0.43 8.97
CA MET A 289 -14.19 -1.02 10.16
C MET A 289 -13.97 0.03 11.25
N LEU A 290 -13.43 1.20 10.91
CA LEU A 290 -13.21 2.28 11.87
C LEU A 290 -14.54 2.75 12.49
N ASN A 291 -15.61 2.88 11.70
CA ASN A 291 -16.92 3.24 12.20
C ASN A 291 -17.49 2.19 13.20
N ILE A 292 -17.31 0.89 12.91
CA ILE A 292 -17.71 -0.19 13.82
C ILE A 292 -16.87 -0.12 15.10
N LEU A 293 -15.54 0.04 14.99
CA LEU A 293 -14.61 0.09 16.12
C LEU A 293 -14.78 1.35 16.97
N GLU A 294 -15.28 2.45 16.43
CA GLU A 294 -15.58 3.65 17.20
C GLU A 294 -16.62 3.44 18.30
N THR A 295 -17.50 2.45 18.11
CA THR A 295 -18.50 2.07 19.13
C THR A 295 -17.93 1.23 20.25
N THR A 296 -16.66 0.82 20.17
CA THR A 296 -16.02 -0.12 21.10
C THR A 296 -15.08 0.60 22.08
N PRO A 297 -14.76 -0.03 23.23
CA PRO A 297 -13.93 0.57 24.27
C PRO A 297 -12.40 0.40 24.01
N LEU A 298 -11.95 0.36 22.74
CA LEU A 298 -10.52 0.28 22.43
C LEU A 298 -9.73 1.39 23.12
N GLY A 299 -8.53 1.07 23.64
CA GLY A 299 -7.69 1.97 24.41
C GLY A 299 -8.08 2.13 25.88
N GLN A 300 -9.23 1.58 26.31
CA GLN A 300 -9.67 1.60 27.71
C GLN A 300 -9.18 0.37 28.48
N LYS A 301 -9.37 0.39 29.82
CA LYS A 301 -8.98 -0.72 30.70
C LYS A 301 -9.61 -2.05 30.26
N GLY A 302 -8.78 -3.05 30.02
CA GLY A 302 -9.16 -4.38 29.54
C GLY A 302 -9.19 -4.50 27.99
N TYR A 303 -8.96 -3.40 27.27
CA TYR A 303 -8.88 -3.33 25.81
C TYR A 303 -7.61 -2.62 25.36
N GLU A 304 -6.54 -2.82 26.14
CA GLU A 304 -5.20 -2.30 25.84
C GLU A 304 -4.65 -2.93 24.56
N PHE A 305 -3.61 -2.28 24.02
CA PHE A 305 -2.90 -2.79 22.85
C PHE A 305 -2.47 -4.25 23.04
N GLY A 306 -2.75 -5.10 22.05
CA GLY A 306 -2.39 -6.52 22.07
C GLY A 306 -3.21 -7.38 23.03
N SER A 307 -4.27 -6.86 23.67
CA SER A 307 -5.20 -7.69 24.44
C SER A 307 -6.08 -8.54 23.53
N ALA A 308 -6.41 -9.75 23.95
CA ALA A 308 -7.30 -10.63 23.18
C ALA A 308 -8.67 -10.02 22.94
N LYS A 309 -9.19 -9.21 23.88
CA LYS A 309 -10.47 -8.50 23.71
C LYS A 309 -10.41 -7.47 22.60
N ALA A 310 -9.36 -6.64 22.56
CA ALA A 310 -9.18 -5.63 21.51
C ALA A 310 -9.03 -6.28 20.14
N LEU A 311 -8.16 -7.29 20.03
CA LEU A 311 -7.93 -7.98 18.76
C LEU A 311 -9.16 -8.72 18.26
N HIS A 312 -9.93 -9.34 19.18
CA HIS A 312 -11.19 -9.98 18.83
C HIS A 312 -12.17 -8.99 18.18
N LEU A 313 -12.37 -7.82 18.78
CA LEU A 313 -13.25 -6.78 18.21
C LEU A 313 -12.78 -6.33 16.82
N MET A 314 -11.46 -6.15 16.62
CA MET A 314 -10.89 -5.75 15.33
C MET A 314 -11.09 -6.85 14.27
N ILE A 315 -10.93 -8.13 14.63
CA ILE A 315 -11.14 -9.27 13.73
C ILE A 315 -12.63 -9.37 13.35
N GLU A 316 -13.55 -9.25 14.31
CA GLU A 316 -14.99 -9.30 14.04
C GLU A 316 -15.45 -8.11 13.18
N ALA A 317 -14.96 -6.89 13.44
CA ALA A 317 -15.24 -5.72 12.61
C ALA A 317 -14.77 -5.93 11.16
N LYS A 318 -13.58 -6.54 10.97
CA LYS A 318 -13.08 -6.93 9.64
C LYS A 318 -14.05 -7.87 8.92
N LYS A 319 -14.54 -8.91 9.58
CA LYS A 319 -15.46 -9.89 8.95
C LYS A 319 -16.71 -9.19 8.42
N LEU A 320 -17.30 -8.31 9.21
CA LEU A 320 -18.53 -7.58 8.86
C LEU A 320 -18.29 -6.62 7.66
N ALA A 321 -17.26 -5.79 7.72
CA ALA A 321 -16.94 -4.83 6.65
C ALA A 321 -16.59 -5.53 5.32
N TYR A 322 -15.90 -6.68 5.38
CA TYR A 322 -15.57 -7.43 4.15
C TYR A 322 -16.75 -8.20 3.57
N ALA A 323 -17.70 -8.61 4.40
CA ALA A 323 -18.96 -9.16 3.91
C ALA A 323 -19.76 -8.09 3.15
N ASP A 324 -19.79 -6.86 3.67
CA ASP A 324 -20.45 -5.73 3.00
C ASP A 324 -19.70 -5.32 1.73
N LEU A 325 -18.37 -5.23 1.78
CA LEU A 325 -17.53 -4.95 0.60
C LEU A 325 -17.88 -5.87 -0.56
N LYS A 326 -17.86 -7.19 -0.33
CA LYS A 326 -18.13 -8.18 -1.38
C LYS A 326 -19.56 -8.11 -1.88
N LYS A 327 -20.52 -7.88 -0.99
CA LYS A 327 -21.95 -7.87 -1.32
C LYS A 327 -22.37 -6.65 -2.14
N TYR A 328 -21.76 -5.48 -1.87
CA TYR A 328 -22.28 -4.22 -2.37
C TYR A 328 -21.33 -3.45 -3.27
N ILE A 329 -20.03 -3.79 -3.34
CA ILE A 329 -19.03 -2.96 -3.96
C ILE A 329 -18.45 -3.58 -5.23
N GLY A 330 -18.28 -2.72 -6.22
CA GLY A 330 -17.63 -2.91 -7.49
C GLY A 330 -17.39 -1.53 -8.11
N GLU A 331 -17.05 -1.45 -9.40
CA GLU A 331 -17.10 -0.17 -10.09
C GLU A 331 -18.56 0.27 -10.27
N PRO A 332 -18.92 1.55 -10.05
CA PRO A 332 -20.28 2.04 -10.24
C PRO A 332 -20.90 1.71 -11.60
N HIS A 333 -20.14 1.85 -12.70
CA HIS A 333 -20.52 1.48 -14.07
C HIS A 333 -21.99 1.81 -14.42
N GLY A 334 -22.42 3.03 -14.10
CA GLY A 334 -23.78 3.51 -14.29
C GLY A 334 -24.78 3.15 -13.18
N GLN A 335 -24.37 2.42 -12.13
CA GLN A 335 -25.21 2.10 -10.97
C GLN A 335 -24.77 2.91 -9.73
N LYS A 336 -25.73 3.32 -8.91
CA LYS A 336 -25.43 3.96 -7.62
C LYS A 336 -25.11 2.89 -6.57
N LEU A 337 -23.87 2.91 -6.06
CA LEU A 337 -23.48 2.06 -4.94
C LEU A 337 -23.92 2.68 -3.60
N PRO A 338 -24.22 1.87 -2.57
CA PRO A 338 -24.73 2.36 -1.28
C PRO A 338 -23.62 2.89 -0.35
N VAL A 339 -22.65 3.64 -0.87
CA VAL A 339 -21.46 4.11 -0.13
C VAL A 339 -21.85 4.92 1.10
N GLU A 340 -22.73 5.92 0.95
CA GLU A 340 -23.20 6.78 2.06
C GLU A 340 -23.84 5.97 3.19
N LYS A 341 -24.64 4.95 2.83
CA LYS A 341 -25.28 4.05 3.81
C LYS A 341 -24.23 3.24 4.57
N LEU A 342 -23.28 2.61 3.86
CA LEU A 342 -22.25 1.76 4.47
C LEU A 342 -21.31 2.56 5.38
N LEU A 343 -21.08 3.84 5.08
CA LEU A 343 -20.26 4.74 5.91
C LEU A 343 -21.06 5.47 7.00
N SER A 344 -22.38 5.26 7.10
CA SER A 344 -23.16 5.91 8.16
C SER A 344 -22.86 5.30 9.53
N LYS A 345 -22.92 6.14 10.57
CA LYS A 345 -22.73 5.68 11.96
C LYS A 345 -23.88 4.77 12.42
N GLU A 346 -25.08 4.95 11.87
CA GLU A 346 -26.23 4.08 12.10
C GLU A 346 -26.00 2.66 11.58
N TRP A 347 -25.43 2.54 10.35
CA TRP A 347 -25.06 1.24 9.81
C TRP A 347 -23.99 0.55 10.66
N ALA A 348 -22.95 1.29 11.02
CA ALA A 348 -21.88 0.79 11.88
C ALA A 348 -22.39 0.31 13.25
N ALA A 349 -23.29 1.08 13.88
CA ALA A 349 -23.91 0.68 15.14
C ALA A 349 -24.78 -0.59 15.00
N ALA A 350 -25.46 -0.76 13.86
CA ALA A 350 -26.22 -1.99 13.59
C ALA A 350 -25.29 -3.20 13.35
N ARG A 351 -24.13 -2.99 12.70
CA ARG A 351 -23.10 -4.01 12.51
C ARG A 351 -22.42 -4.36 13.84
N ALA A 352 -22.04 -3.38 14.65
CA ALA A 352 -21.41 -3.61 15.94
C ALA A 352 -22.24 -4.51 16.88
N LYS A 353 -23.58 -4.41 16.84
CA LYS A 353 -24.48 -5.28 17.61
C LYS A 353 -24.41 -6.77 17.22
N GLN A 354 -23.81 -7.10 16.08
CA GLN A 354 -23.63 -8.48 15.62
C GLN A 354 -22.35 -9.11 16.18
N ILE A 355 -21.49 -8.32 16.84
CA ILE A 355 -20.27 -8.82 17.48
C ILE A 355 -20.62 -9.42 18.84
N ASP A 356 -20.37 -10.72 19.01
CA ASP A 356 -20.37 -11.37 20.31
C ASP A 356 -18.97 -11.23 20.92
N GLU A 357 -18.84 -10.50 22.02
CA GLU A 357 -17.53 -10.28 22.67
C GLU A 357 -16.89 -11.57 23.22
N GLN A 358 -17.65 -12.63 23.38
CA GLN A 358 -17.18 -13.90 23.95
C GLN A 358 -16.82 -14.94 22.88
N HIS A 359 -17.47 -14.92 21.72
CA HIS A 359 -17.33 -15.94 20.69
C HIS A 359 -17.11 -15.34 19.31
N ALA A 360 -16.20 -15.93 18.55
CA ALA A 360 -15.97 -15.59 17.16
C ALA A 360 -17.16 -16.04 16.28
N ASN A 361 -17.69 -15.15 15.46
CA ASN A 361 -18.72 -15.50 14.49
C ASN A 361 -18.09 -16.03 13.20
N CYS A 362 -18.08 -17.36 13.02
CA CYS A 362 -17.51 -18.00 11.83
C CYS A 362 -18.47 -18.05 10.63
N ASP A 363 -19.75 -17.71 10.83
CA ASP A 363 -20.79 -17.77 9.80
C ASP A 363 -20.89 -16.46 9.00
N VAL A 364 -20.23 -15.39 9.45
CA VAL A 364 -20.10 -14.17 8.65
C VAL A 364 -19.27 -14.49 7.41
N SER A 365 -19.92 -14.51 6.27
CA SER A 365 -19.31 -14.89 5.01
C SER A 365 -19.63 -13.90 3.89
N GLY A 366 -18.59 -13.36 3.30
CA GLY A 366 -18.65 -12.71 1.99
C GLY A 366 -18.50 -13.72 0.83
N GLY A 367 -18.31 -15.02 1.11
CA GLY A 367 -17.91 -16.05 0.15
C GLY A 367 -16.41 -15.95 -0.22
N GLU A 368 -15.95 -16.67 -1.24
CA GLU A 368 -14.56 -16.69 -1.65
C GLU A 368 -14.22 -15.55 -2.62
N MET A 369 -12.98 -15.05 -2.55
CA MET A 369 -12.37 -14.13 -3.50
C MET A 369 -10.91 -14.53 -3.73
N ALA A 370 -10.40 -14.25 -4.94
CA ALA A 370 -9.01 -14.50 -5.27
C ALA A 370 -8.05 -13.75 -4.31
N ILE A 371 -7.04 -14.45 -3.84
CA ILE A 371 -6.06 -13.93 -2.88
C ILE A 371 -4.78 -13.62 -3.65
N GLY A 372 -4.58 -12.35 -4.00
CA GLY A 372 -3.31 -11.80 -4.46
C GLY A 372 -2.74 -10.87 -3.40
N SER A 373 -1.41 -10.71 -3.33
CA SER A 373 -0.82 -10.04 -2.17
C SER A 373 0.28 -9.02 -2.46
N ASP A 374 0.67 -8.80 -3.70
CA ASP A 374 1.90 -8.07 -4.00
C ASP A 374 1.62 -6.67 -4.57
N THR A 375 2.22 -5.69 -3.94
CA THR A 375 1.95 -4.26 -4.16
C THR A 375 3.10 -3.46 -3.59
N THR A 376 3.34 -2.25 -4.09
CA THR A 376 4.24 -1.29 -3.47
C THR A 376 3.50 -0.02 -3.07
N TYR A 377 3.86 0.50 -1.91
CA TYR A 377 3.36 1.77 -1.40
C TYR A 377 4.50 2.75 -1.15
N LEU A 378 4.25 4.01 -1.48
CA LEU A 378 5.14 5.12 -1.17
C LEU A 378 4.36 6.34 -0.71
N THR A 379 5.03 7.20 0.04
CA THR A 379 4.46 8.48 0.44
C THR A 379 5.53 9.56 0.51
N VAL A 380 5.13 10.77 0.16
CA VAL A 380 6.01 11.94 0.10
C VAL A 380 5.36 13.12 0.82
N VAL A 381 6.17 13.89 1.52
CA VAL A 381 5.83 15.25 1.95
C VAL A 381 6.94 16.19 1.50
N ASP A 382 6.62 17.32 0.86
CA ASP A 382 7.61 18.33 0.51
C ASP A 382 7.74 19.43 1.59
N ARG A 383 8.68 20.35 1.38
CA ARG A 383 8.93 21.48 2.30
C ARG A 383 7.74 22.44 2.42
N ASP A 384 6.89 22.53 1.39
CA ASP A 384 5.71 23.38 1.36
C ASP A 384 4.53 22.72 2.08
N GLY A 385 4.66 21.44 2.46
CA GLY A 385 3.63 20.65 3.13
C GLY A 385 2.66 19.96 2.18
N ASN A 386 2.91 19.97 0.85
CA ASN A 386 2.17 19.11 -0.06
C ASN A 386 2.52 17.65 0.22
N MET A 387 1.54 16.77 0.13
CA MET A 387 1.72 15.35 0.42
C MET A 387 1.14 14.48 -0.68
N VAL A 388 1.78 13.34 -0.90
CA VAL A 388 1.29 12.29 -1.81
C VAL A 388 1.28 10.96 -1.09
N SER A 389 0.14 10.29 -1.11
CA SER A 389 -0.05 8.89 -0.77
C SER A 389 -0.27 8.13 -2.07
N LEU A 390 0.67 7.28 -2.49
CA LEU A 390 0.63 6.61 -3.78
C LEU A 390 0.87 5.12 -3.63
N ILE A 391 0.05 4.34 -4.32
CA ILE A 391 0.13 2.88 -4.33
C ILE A 391 0.04 2.37 -5.77
N GLN A 392 0.90 1.41 -6.10
CA GLN A 392 0.94 0.77 -7.41
C GLN A 392 1.10 -0.74 -7.28
N SER A 393 0.60 -1.50 -8.26
CA SER A 393 0.62 -2.95 -8.16
C SER A 393 0.48 -3.65 -9.50
N ASN A 394 1.18 -4.78 -9.65
CA ASN A 394 0.90 -5.80 -10.67
C ASN A 394 -0.20 -6.79 -10.21
N TYR A 395 -0.74 -6.66 -9.01
CA TYR A 395 -1.69 -7.48 -8.25
C TYR A 395 -1.04 -8.71 -7.62
N ASP A 396 -0.78 -9.78 -8.36
CA ASP A 396 0.05 -10.88 -7.87
C ASP A 396 1.50 -10.70 -8.37
N SER A 397 2.45 -11.33 -7.69
CA SER A 397 3.87 -11.25 -8.06
C SER A 397 4.09 -11.64 -9.52
N PHE A 398 4.73 -10.73 -10.28
CA PHE A 398 4.87 -10.80 -11.73
C PHE A 398 3.51 -10.89 -12.48
N GLY A 399 2.42 -10.45 -11.86
CA GLY A 399 1.13 -10.27 -12.50
C GLY A 399 0.63 -11.48 -13.28
N SER A 400 0.33 -11.28 -14.56
CA SER A 400 -0.13 -12.34 -15.46
C SER A 400 0.94 -13.36 -15.84
N GLY A 401 2.21 -13.09 -15.50
CA GLY A 401 3.37 -13.83 -16.00
C GLY A 401 3.75 -13.51 -17.45
N ILE A 402 3.06 -12.57 -18.10
CA ILE A 402 3.27 -12.24 -19.50
C ILE A 402 4.06 -10.95 -19.67
N VAL A 403 5.13 -11.00 -20.45
CA VAL A 403 5.92 -9.88 -20.92
C VAL A 403 5.70 -9.71 -22.43
N ALA A 404 5.40 -8.52 -22.88
CA ALA A 404 5.44 -8.19 -24.30
C ALA A 404 6.92 -8.04 -24.72
N PRO A 405 7.42 -8.82 -25.70
CA PRO A 405 8.84 -8.82 -26.06
C PRO A 405 9.39 -7.42 -26.35
N GLY A 406 10.52 -7.09 -25.72
CA GLY A 406 11.21 -5.80 -25.89
C GLY A 406 10.53 -4.63 -25.20
N THR A 407 9.65 -4.86 -24.20
CA THR A 407 9.06 -3.79 -23.37
C THR A 407 9.69 -3.70 -21.99
N GLY A 408 10.21 -4.81 -21.47
CA GLY A 408 10.91 -4.85 -20.19
C GLY A 408 10.03 -4.87 -18.95
N PHE A 409 8.70 -5.11 -19.05
CA PHE A 409 7.81 -5.19 -17.92
C PHE A 409 6.75 -6.27 -18.10
N VAL A 410 6.23 -6.78 -16.98
CA VAL A 410 5.10 -7.71 -16.99
C VAL A 410 3.77 -6.95 -17.10
N LEU A 411 2.78 -7.57 -17.72
CA LEU A 411 1.40 -7.13 -17.67
C LEU A 411 0.75 -7.66 -16.38
N HIS A 412 0.03 -6.81 -15.66
CA HIS A 412 -0.64 -7.18 -14.42
C HIS A 412 -1.79 -8.17 -14.65
N ASN A 413 -2.25 -8.83 -13.58
CA ASN A 413 -3.36 -9.78 -13.64
C ASN A 413 -4.62 -9.31 -12.90
N ARG A 414 -4.84 -8.01 -12.86
CA ARG A 414 -5.93 -7.38 -12.09
C ARG A 414 -7.33 -7.83 -12.52
N GLY A 415 -7.51 -8.20 -13.78
CA GLY A 415 -8.75 -8.76 -14.29
C GLY A 415 -9.20 -10.05 -13.57
N GLY A 416 -8.25 -10.79 -12.98
CA GLY A 416 -8.55 -11.96 -12.14
C GLY A 416 -9.44 -11.65 -10.92
N LEU A 417 -9.60 -10.37 -10.55
CA LEU A 417 -10.49 -9.95 -9.48
C LEU A 417 -11.97 -9.86 -9.87
N PHE A 418 -12.31 -9.82 -11.15
CA PHE A 418 -13.71 -9.91 -11.56
C PHE A 418 -14.35 -11.24 -11.17
N THR A 419 -15.65 -11.32 -11.25
CA THR A 419 -16.41 -12.57 -11.19
C THR A 419 -17.21 -12.79 -12.47
N LEU A 420 -17.45 -14.05 -12.82
CA LEU A 420 -18.34 -14.44 -13.92
C LEU A 420 -19.81 -14.56 -13.48
N ASP A 421 -20.12 -14.31 -12.20
CA ASP A 421 -21.51 -14.17 -11.74
C ASP A 421 -22.06 -12.80 -12.17
N ALA A 422 -22.91 -12.80 -13.18
CA ALA A 422 -23.52 -11.60 -13.74
C ALA A 422 -24.38 -10.79 -12.74
N LYS A 423 -24.75 -11.37 -11.58
CA LYS A 423 -25.53 -10.70 -10.53
C LYS A 423 -24.64 -9.92 -9.54
N SER A 424 -23.34 -10.17 -9.55
CA SER A 424 -22.40 -9.52 -8.68
C SER A 424 -22.17 -8.05 -9.08
N PRO A 425 -22.04 -7.11 -8.14
CA PRO A 425 -21.61 -5.75 -8.46
C PRO A 425 -20.20 -5.72 -9.11
N ASN A 426 -19.39 -6.77 -8.89
CA ASN A 426 -18.07 -6.93 -9.50
C ASN A 426 -18.05 -7.89 -10.71
N ALA A 427 -19.21 -8.10 -11.36
CA ALA A 427 -19.27 -8.89 -12.59
C ALA A 427 -18.40 -8.29 -13.70
N LEU A 428 -17.72 -9.15 -14.47
CA LEU A 428 -16.99 -8.73 -15.66
C LEU A 428 -17.93 -8.05 -16.67
N ALA A 429 -17.53 -6.88 -17.14
CA ALA A 429 -18.21 -6.17 -18.22
C ALA A 429 -17.22 -5.37 -19.06
N ALA A 430 -17.59 -5.07 -20.30
CA ALA A 430 -16.80 -4.26 -21.23
C ALA A 430 -16.43 -2.90 -20.64
N ARG A 431 -15.14 -2.56 -20.66
CA ARG A 431 -14.61 -1.29 -20.12
C ARG A 431 -14.99 -0.97 -18.67
N LYS A 432 -15.27 -2.00 -17.90
CA LYS A 432 -15.45 -1.91 -16.44
C LYS A 432 -14.13 -2.15 -15.74
N ARG A 433 -13.91 -1.48 -14.60
CA ARG A 433 -12.79 -1.72 -13.69
C ARG A 433 -13.16 -2.81 -12.68
N PRO A 434 -12.25 -3.73 -12.33
CA PRO A 434 -12.52 -4.70 -11.27
C PRO A 434 -12.54 -4.04 -9.88
N LEU A 435 -13.20 -4.68 -8.92
CA LEU A 435 -12.98 -4.37 -7.51
C LEU A 435 -11.48 -4.47 -7.21
N HIS A 436 -10.91 -3.43 -6.57
CA HIS A 436 -9.47 -3.23 -6.53
C HIS A 436 -8.92 -3.33 -5.11
N THR A 437 -7.75 -3.98 -4.97
CA THR A 437 -7.11 -4.16 -3.65
C THR A 437 -6.23 -3.00 -3.23
N ILE A 438 -5.67 -2.20 -4.15
CA ILE A 438 -4.81 -1.09 -3.76
C ILE A 438 -5.61 0.09 -3.24
N ILE A 439 -5.16 0.67 -2.13
CA ILE A 439 -5.75 1.84 -1.48
C ILE A 439 -4.65 2.73 -0.91
N PRO A 440 -4.54 3.99 -1.34
CA PRO A 440 -3.78 5.01 -0.65
C PRO A 440 -4.68 5.62 0.43
N ALA A 441 -4.14 5.99 1.59
CA ALA A 441 -4.91 6.58 2.68
C ALA A 441 -4.35 7.92 3.13
N PHE A 442 -5.22 8.73 3.73
CA PHE A 442 -4.87 10.00 4.33
C PHE A 442 -5.67 10.22 5.62
N ALA A 443 -5.08 10.90 6.61
CA ALA A 443 -5.80 11.26 7.83
C ALA A 443 -5.42 12.66 8.28
N GLN A 444 -6.37 13.35 8.95
CA GLN A 444 -6.13 14.70 9.49
C GLN A 444 -6.73 14.86 10.88
N LYS A 445 -6.01 15.63 11.71
CA LYS A 445 -6.45 16.03 13.07
C LYS A 445 -5.82 17.37 13.41
N GLY A 446 -6.63 18.41 13.64
CA GLY A 446 -6.10 19.76 13.87
C GLY A 446 -5.09 20.17 12.81
N ASP A 447 -3.87 20.53 13.21
CA ASP A 447 -2.77 20.90 12.33
C ASP A 447 -1.94 19.71 11.82
N SER A 448 -2.27 18.48 12.19
CA SER A 448 -1.57 17.28 11.75
C SER A 448 -2.22 16.69 10.48
N ARG A 449 -1.38 16.28 9.53
CA ARG A 449 -1.74 15.54 8.32
C ARG A 449 -0.88 14.30 8.21
N VAL A 450 -1.49 13.16 7.92
CA VAL A 450 -0.79 11.88 7.76
C VAL A 450 -1.18 11.28 6.42
N ALA A 451 -0.20 11.01 5.56
CA ALA A 451 -0.36 10.16 4.38
C ALA A 451 0.27 8.80 4.71
N PHE A 452 -0.48 7.72 4.55
CA PHE A 452 -0.05 6.37 4.92
C PHE A 452 -0.65 5.31 4.02
N GLY A 453 -0.03 4.13 4.01
CA GLY A 453 -0.57 2.93 3.39
C GLY A 453 0.22 1.71 3.81
N ILE A 454 -0.46 0.58 3.85
CA ILE A 454 0.12 -0.73 4.17
C ILE A 454 -0.31 -1.70 3.09
N MET A 455 0.63 -2.15 2.27
CA MET A 455 0.39 -3.05 1.13
C MET A 455 -0.04 -4.46 1.59
N GLY A 456 -0.44 -5.34 0.65
CA GLY A 456 -0.69 -6.76 0.91
C GLY A 456 -2.07 -7.27 0.48
N GLY A 457 -2.56 -6.88 -0.70
CA GLY A 457 -3.83 -7.37 -1.25
C GLY A 457 -5.02 -7.07 -0.35
N TRP A 458 -5.80 -8.09 0.02
CA TRP A 458 -6.94 -7.95 0.95
C TRP A 458 -6.53 -7.68 2.40
N ASN A 459 -5.23 -7.61 2.70
CA ASN A 459 -4.73 -7.15 3.99
C ASN A 459 -4.89 -5.64 4.16
N GLN A 460 -4.88 -4.85 3.11
CA GLN A 460 -4.72 -3.40 3.15
C GLN A 460 -5.77 -2.70 4.03
N SER A 461 -7.06 -2.89 3.77
CA SER A 461 -8.11 -2.20 4.55
C SER A 461 -8.06 -2.51 6.05
N GLN A 462 -7.81 -3.78 6.41
CA GLN A 462 -7.70 -4.16 7.83
C GLN A 462 -6.40 -3.64 8.47
N ALA A 463 -5.31 -3.53 7.70
CA ALA A 463 -4.06 -2.97 8.18
C ALA A 463 -4.15 -1.44 8.35
N HIS A 464 -4.87 -0.74 7.46
CA HIS A 464 -5.17 0.69 7.62
C HIS A 464 -6.01 0.94 8.89
N ALA A 465 -7.01 0.11 9.15
CA ALA A 465 -7.79 0.21 10.39
C ALA A 465 -6.93 -0.05 11.63
N GLN A 466 -6.04 -1.06 11.63
CA GLN A 466 -5.09 -1.32 12.71
C GLN A 466 -4.17 -0.12 12.94
N PHE A 467 -3.57 0.44 11.89
CA PHE A 467 -2.71 1.63 11.98
C PHE A 467 -3.43 2.83 12.59
N MET A 468 -4.67 3.08 12.17
CA MET A 468 -5.46 4.19 12.73
C MET A 468 -5.86 3.96 14.19
N VAL A 469 -6.15 2.72 14.59
CA VAL A 469 -6.39 2.35 16.00
C VAL A 469 -5.11 2.57 16.82
N ASP A 470 -3.94 2.17 16.31
CA ASP A 470 -2.66 2.36 16.98
C ASP A 470 -2.33 3.85 17.20
N LEU A 471 -2.61 4.70 16.20
CA LEU A 471 -2.47 6.15 16.30
C LEU A 471 -3.50 6.79 17.24
N ALA A 472 -4.77 6.46 17.08
CA ALA A 472 -5.87 7.17 17.72
C ALA A 472 -6.19 6.67 19.13
N ASP A 473 -6.23 5.36 19.36
CA ASP A 473 -6.57 4.77 20.67
C ASP A 473 -5.32 4.53 21.53
N TYR A 474 -4.24 3.98 20.93
CA TYR A 474 -3.02 3.64 21.67
C TYR A 474 -1.96 4.73 21.65
N LYS A 475 -2.22 5.87 20.97
CA LYS A 475 -1.37 7.07 20.96
C LYS A 475 0.06 6.80 20.50
N MET A 476 0.25 5.83 19.62
CA MET A 476 1.54 5.54 19.03
C MET A 476 1.97 6.65 18.06
N ASN A 477 3.27 6.90 17.93
CA ASN A 477 3.78 7.66 16.80
C ASN A 477 3.72 6.83 15.51
N ILE A 478 3.89 7.46 14.34
CA ILE A 478 3.73 6.78 13.04
C ILE A 478 4.70 5.62 12.83
N GLN A 479 5.94 5.68 13.39
CA GLN A 479 6.89 4.57 13.27
C GLN A 479 6.50 3.39 14.17
N ALA A 480 6.11 3.65 15.41
CA ALA A 480 5.60 2.62 16.29
C ALA A 480 4.36 1.92 15.71
N ALA A 481 3.45 2.69 15.09
CA ALA A 481 2.24 2.14 14.46
C ALA A 481 2.53 1.27 13.23
N VAL A 482 3.49 1.66 12.35
CA VAL A 482 3.86 0.77 11.21
C VAL A 482 4.66 -0.45 11.66
N GLU A 483 5.38 -0.39 12.79
CA GLU A 483 6.11 -1.53 13.35
C GLU A 483 5.26 -2.42 14.26
N ALA A 484 4.13 -1.95 14.76
CA ALA A 484 3.26 -2.70 15.66
C ALA A 484 2.99 -4.11 15.15
N PRO A 485 2.95 -5.14 16.03
CA PRO A 485 2.54 -6.48 15.60
C PRO A 485 1.16 -6.44 14.97
N ARG A 486 1.00 -7.12 13.84
CA ARG A 486 -0.26 -7.15 13.08
C ARG A 486 -0.82 -8.56 12.95
N PHE A 487 -2.13 -8.62 12.77
CA PHE A 487 -2.82 -9.81 12.27
C PHE A 487 -3.37 -9.54 10.87
N THR A 488 -3.66 -10.61 10.15
CA THR A 488 -4.40 -10.57 8.89
C THR A 488 -5.40 -11.72 8.80
N LYS A 489 -6.57 -11.42 8.30
CA LYS A 489 -7.54 -12.42 7.84
C LYS A 489 -7.79 -12.17 6.36
N ARG A 490 -7.12 -12.93 5.49
CA ARG A 490 -7.18 -12.73 4.04
C ARG A 490 -8.48 -13.25 3.44
N THR A 491 -9.04 -14.30 4.04
CA THR A 491 -10.27 -14.93 3.61
C THR A 491 -11.51 -14.09 3.95
N PHE A 492 -12.58 -14.30 3.21
CA PHE A 492 -13.86 -13.63 3.38
C PHE A 492 -14.88 -14.48 4.16
N ALA A 493 -14.52 -15.70 4.57
CA ALA A 493 -15.36 -16.63 5.32
C ALA A 493 -14.57 -17.28 6.45
N GLY A 494 -15.26 -17.91 7.40
CA GLY A 494 -14.64 -18.68 8.47
C GLY A 494 -13.97 -17.86 9.57
N CYS A 495 -13.16 -18.53 10.40
CA CYS A 495 -12.49 -17.94 11.57
C CYS A 495 -10.95 -18.04 11.52
N ASP A 496 -10.38 -18.32 10.36
CA ASP A 496 -8.93 -18.32 10.16
C ASP A 496 -8.35 -16.92 10.34
N VAL A 497 -7.27 -16.82 11.11
CA VAL A 497 -6.53 -15.56 11.34
C VAL A 497 -5.05 -15.89 11.41
N GLN A 498 -4.27 -15.21 10.60
CA GLN A 498 -2.81 -15.23 10.67
C GLN A 498 -2.33 -14.05 11.50
N MET A 499 -1.39 -14.26 12.42
CA MET A 499 -0.85 -13.18 13.23
C MET A 499 0.61 -13.40 13.61
N GLU A 500 1.33 -12.30 13.77
CA GLU A 500 2.73 -12.33 14.13
C GLU A 500 2.95 -12.88 15.54
N ASN A 501 4.04 -13.63 15.72
CA ASN A 501 4.41 -14.23 17.01
C ASN A 501 4.88 -13.20 18.06
N ARG A 502 4.98 -11.92 17.70
CA ARG A 502 5.20 -10.81 18.63
C ARG A 502 3.99 -10.55 19.54
N PHE A 503 2.80 -10.99 19.17
CA PHE A 503 1.69 -11.13 20.11
C PHE A 503 1.99 -12.30 21.07
N SER A 504 1.69 -12.14 22.36
CA SER A 504 2.01 -13.16 23.37
C SER A 504 1.27 -14.48 23.12
N GLN A 505 1.86 -15.60 23.55
CA GLN A 505 1.19 -16.91 23.45
C GLN A 505 -0.12 -16.92 24.20
N LYS A 506 -0.14 -16.36 25.42
CA LYS A 506 -1.37 -16.23 26.23
C LYS A 506 -2.50 -15.56 25.46
N MET A 507 -2.22 -14.44 24.80
CA MET A 507 -3.23 -13.71 24.01
C MET A 507 -3.74 -14.56 22.83
N ARG A 508 -2.85 -15.27 22.12
CA ARG A 508 -3.26 -16.17 21.04
C ARG A 508 -4.15 -17.32 21.53
N ASP A 509 -3.86 -17.86 22.71
CA ASP A 509 -4.67 -18.93 23.31
C ASP A 509 -6.04 -18.41 23.77
N GLU A 510 -6.11 -17.19 24.29
CA GLU A 510 -7.38 -16.52 24.61
C GLU A 510 -8.24 -16.29 23.35
N LEU A 511 -7.64 -15.91 22.21
CA LEU A 511 -8.38 -15.80 20.94
C LEU A 511 -8.85 -17.16 20.42
N LYS A 512 -8.05 -18.22 20.55
CA LYS A 512 -8.45 -19.59 20.22
C LYS A 512 -9.64 -20.05 21.09
N ALA A 513 -9.62 -19.71 22.38
CA ALA A 513 -10.73 -20.01 23.30
C ALA A 513 -12.03 -19.30 22.90
N LYS A 514 -11.94 -18.16 22.21
CA LYS A 514 -13.12 -17.48 21.61
C LYS A 514 -13.57 -18.11 20.28
N GLY A 515 -12.84 -19.07 19.71
CA GLY A 515 -13.18 -19.76 18.47
C GLY A 515 -12.42 -19.31 17.23
N HIS A 516 -11.45 -18.38 17.35
CA HIS A 516 -10.59 -18.03 16.22
C HIS A 516 -9.57 -19.15 15.94
N GLN A 517 -9.33 -19.43 14.66
CA GLN A 517 -8.32 -20.39 14.20
C GLN A 517 -7.02 -19.62 13.94
N ILE A 518 -6.16 -19.55 14.97
CA ILE A 518 -4.97 -18.73 14.94
C ILE A 518 -3.79 -19.51 14.33
N GLU A 519 -3.25 -19.00 13.22
CA GLU A 519 -1.98 -19.39 12.63
C GLU A 519 -0.90 -18.35 13.02
N SER A 520 0.23 -18.83 13.58
CA SER A 520 1.33 -17.96 13.98
C SER A 520 2.30 -17.75 12.81
N LEU A 521 2.55 -16.51 12.49
CA LEU A 521 3.57 -16.08 11.51
C LEU A 521 4.90 -15.78 12.22
N GLY A 522 5.96 -15.46 11.45
CA GLY A 522 7.24 -14.95 11.96
C GLY A 522 7.09 -13.60 12.68
N MET A 523 8.21 -13.08 13.23
CA MET A 523 8.21 -11.83 14.00
C MET A 523 7.85 -10.60 13.16
N TYR A 524 8.41 -10.50 11.97
CA TYR A 524 8.16 -9.43 11.00
C TYR A 524 7.78 -10.07 9.67
N SER A 525 6.56 -10.59 9.62
CA SER A 525 6.09 -11.31 8.45
C SER A 525 5.58 -10.35 7.37
N SER A 526 6.13 -10.44 6.17
CA SER A 526 5.57 -9.74 5.01
C SER A 526 4.12 -10.15 4.69
N GLY A 527 3.66 -11.28 5.24
CA GLY A 527 2.27 -11.76 5.15
C GLY A 527 1.24 -10.79 5.74
N VAL A 528 1.63 -9.91 6.67
CA VAL A 528 0.77 -8.86 7.24
C VAL A 528 1.01 -7.49 6.58
N GLY A 529 1.68 -7.47 5.43
CA GLY A 529 1.99 -6.28 4.65
C GLY A 529 3.18 -5.48 5.18
N GLY A 530 3.63 -4.51 4.38
CA GLY A 530 4.63 -3.51 4.74
C GLY A 530 4.06 -2.11 4.56
N GLY A 531 4.36 -1.21 5.47
CA GLY A 531 3.77 0.12 5.52
C GLY A 531 4.79 1.25 5.40
N GLN A 532 4.33 2.39 4.89
CA GLN A 532 5.05 3.65 4.90
C GLN A 532 4.10 4.74 5.40
N ALA A 533 4.65 5.73 6.11
CA ALA A 533 3.86 6.88 6.54
C ALA A 533 4.71 8.15 6.57
N VAL A 534 4.09 9.28 6.21
CA VAL A 534 4.63 10.61 6.51
C VAL A 534 3.58 11.43 7.26
N LEU A 535 4.04 12.22 8.22
CA LEU A 535 3.21 13.13 8.97
C LEU A 535 3.77 14.55 8.83
N ARG A 536 2.91 15.51 8.54
CA ARG A 536 3.21 16.94 8.65
C ARG A 536 2.50 17.52 9.87
N ASP A 537 3.27 18.14 10.75
CA ASP A 537 2.78 19.04 11.79
C ASP A 537 2.90 20.48 11.29
N PHE A 538 1.77 21.09 10.91
CA PHE A 538 1.74 22.45 10.40
C PHE A 538 2.00 23.49 11.48
N ALA A 539 1.64 23.21 12.74
CA ALA A 539 1.90 24.13 13.85
C ALA A 539 3.40 24.21 14.17
N ALA A 540 4.09 23.07 14.20
CA ALA A 540 5.53 23.00 14.44
C ALA A 540 6.37 23.26 13.17
N GLY A 541 5.80 23.14 11.98
CA GLY A 541 6.50 23.23 10.70
C GLY A 541 7.48 22.08 10.48
N VAL A 542 7.17 20.88 11.00
CA VAL A 542 8.05 19.70 11.00
C VAL A 542 7.38 18.52 10.29
N ASN A 543 8.16 17.77 9.54
CA ASN A 543 7.78 16.53 8.87
C ASN A 543 8.38 15.33 9.60
N TYR A 544 7.62 14.23 9.64
CA TYR A 544 8.03 12.95 10.21
C TYR A 544 7.84 11.86 9.16
N GLY A 545 8.78 10.93 9.04
CA GLY A 545 8.74 9.79 8.14
C GLY A 545 8.89 8.47 8.89
N ALA A 546 8.18 7.45 8.42
CA ALA A 546 8.20 6.10 8.96
C ALA A 546 8.26 5.05 7.86
N SER A 547 9.00 3.96 8.09
CA SER A 547 9.14 2.84 7.17
C SER A 547 9.11 1.52 7.93
N ASP A 548 8.34 0.56 7.42
CA ASP A 548 8.10 -0.74 8.02
C ASP A 548 9.32 -1.67 7.88
N PRO A 549 9.82 -2.28 8.95
CA PRO A 549 10.95 -3.22 8.88
C PRO A 549 10.61 -4.57 8.23
N ARG A 550 9.35 -4.81 7.83
CA ARG A 550 8.94 -6.00 7.09
C ARG A 550 9.30 -5.95 5.61
N LYS A 551 9.82 -4.82 5.17
CA LYS A 551 10.29 -4.55 3.80
C LYS A 551 11.72 -4.02 3.83
N ASP A 552 12.38 -4.02 2.67
CA ASP A 552 13.72 -3.45 2.49
C ASP A 552 13.75 -1.92 2.55
N GLY A 553 12.60 -1.27 2.72
CA GLY A 553 12.37 0.16 2.56
C GLY A 553 12.96 1.08 3.61
N GLU A 554 12.89 2.38 3.31
CA GLU A 554 13.39 3.45 4.17
C GLU A 554 12.57 4.75 4.01
N ALA A 555 12.57 5.57 5.06
CA ALA A 555 12.20 6.98 4.98
C ALA A 555 13.49 7.81 4.89
N VAL A 556 13.57 8.70 3.89
CA VAL A 556 14.75 9.53 3.63
C VAL A 556 14.35 11.01 3.61
N ALA A 557 15.08 11.83 4.38
CA ALA A 557 14.86 13.26 4.43
C ALA A 557 15.62 13.98 3.31
N GLU A 558 14.98 15.00 2.75
CA GLU A 558 15.61 16.00 1.91
C GLU A 558 16.62 16.82 2.73
N LEU A 559 17.82 16.99 2.22
CA LEU A 559 18.83 17.86 2.82
C LEU A 559 18.49 19.33 2.59
N PRO A 560 18.92 20.24 3.50
CA PRO A 560 18.82 21.68 3.25
C PRO A 560 19.59 22.02 1.97
N VAL A 561 18.95 22.76 1.07
CA VAL A 561 19.66 23.34 -0.09
C VAL A 561 20.53 24.49 0.42
N PRO A 562 21.81 24.53 0.05
CA PRO A 562 22.75 25.58 0.47
C PRO A 562 22.33 27.00 0.08
#